data_f36e16b0ee4f9e5ebb42fcad096ceb6b
#
_entry.id   f36e16b0ee4f9e5ebb42fcad096ceb6b
#
_cell.length_a   1.000
_cell.length_b   1.000
_cell.length_c   1.000
_cell.angle_alpha   90.00
_cell.angle_beta   90.00
_cell.angle_gamma   90.00
#
_symmetry.space_group_name_H-M   'P 1'
#
loop_
_entity.id
_entity.type
_entity.pdbx_description
1 polymer ?
#
loop_
_entity_poly.entity_id
_entity_poly.type
_entity_poly.pdbx_seq_one_letter_code
_entity_poly.pdbx_strand_id
1 'polypeptide(L)'
;MQITVIDHPLVKHKLSLMREADSSTYKFRTLTKELARLMAYEASRDFPIEIISIQGWEGNQIEGIQIKGKTVTVVPILRAGLGMLDGVLDLIPTAKISMVGLQRDEDTLEPVPFFEKLVKDIDERPALILDPMPVSYTHLT
;
A
#
# COMPACT_ATOMS: atom_id res chain seq x y z
N MET A 1 0.29 16.51 9.25
CA MET A 1 0.66 15.30 8.47
C MET A 1 1.94 14.73 9.07
N GLN A 2 1.97 13.44 9.38
CA GLN A 2 3.18 12.76 9.87
C GLN A 2 3.88 12.09 8.68
N ILE A 3 5.19 12.33 8.55
CA ILE A 3 6.02 11.69 7.52
C ILE A 3 6.91 10.67 8.20
N THR A 4 6.85 9.42 7.75
CA THR A 4 7.73 8.34 8.19
C THR A 4 8.69 7.99 7.07
N VAL A 5 9.97 8.16 7.30
CA VAL A 5 11.04 7.75 6.37
C VAL A 5 11.58 6.40 6.80
N ILE A 6 11.51 5.43 5.88
CA ILE A 6 12.02 4.08 6.15
C ILE A 6 13.55 4.09 5.97
N ASP A 7 14.26 4.11 7.09
CA ASP A 7 15.73 4.06 7.12
C ASP A 7 16.21 2.61 7.27
N HIS A 8 16.12 1.85 6.18
CA HIS A 8 16.57 0.46 6.14
C HIS A 8 17.54 0.23 4.97
N PRO A 9 18.68 -0.44 5.17
CA PRO A 9 19.70 -0.65 4.13
C PRO A 9 19.14 -1.31 2.86
N LEU A 10 18.27 -2.29 2.99
CA LEU A 10 17.64 -2.96 1.84
C LEU A 10 16.75 -2.02 1.03
N VAL A 11 16.00 -1.14 1.68
CA VAL A 11 15.16 -0.13 1.00
C VAL A 11 16.05 0.86 0.25
N LYS A 12 17.10 1.37 0.91
CA LYS A 12 18.08 2.28 0.29
C LYS A 12 18.77 1.65 -0.93
N HIS A 13 19.18 0.38 -0.81
CA HIS A 13 19.79 -0.35 -1.91
C HIS A 13 18.85 -0.47 -3.10
N LYS A 14 17.61 -0.95 -2.90
CA LYS A 14 16.61 -1.09 -3.96
C LYS A 14 16.25 0.26 -4.60
N LEU A 15 16.15 1.31 -3.80
CA LEU A 15 15.90 2.67 -4.31
C LEU A 15 17.07 3.18 -5.16
N SER A 16 18.32 2.86 -4.81
CA SER A 16 19.48 3.20 -5.61
C SER A 16 19.46 2.50 -6.96
N LEU A 17 19.15 1.20 -7.00
CA LEU A 17 18.98 0.45 -8.25
C LEU A 17 17.85 1.00 -9.13
N MET A 18 16.78 1.52 -8.54
CA MET A 18 15.65 2.11 -9.25
C MET A 18 16.01 3.43 -9.91
N ARG A 19 17.02 4.14 -9.40
CA ARG A 19 17.51 5.43 -9.92
C ARG A 19 18.55 5.32 -11.01
N GLU A 20 18.99 4.11 -11.35
CA GLU A 20 19.92 3.91 -12.47
C GLU A 20 19.30 4.37 -13.79
N ALA A 21 20.05 5.16 -14.58
CA ALA A 21 19.54 5.78 -15.80
C ALA A 21 19.16 4.77 -16.89
N ASP A 22 19.81 3.60 -16.92
CA ASP A 22 19.61 2.53 -17.88
C ASP A 22 18.69 1.40 -17.35
N SER A 23 17.95 1.69 -16.26
CA SER A 23 17.04 0.72 -15.68
C SER A 23 15.93 0.35 -16.66
N SER A 24 15.80 -0.94 -16.99
CA SER A 24 14.74 -1.42 -17.87
C SER A 24 13.36 -1.27 -17.18
N THR A 25 12.30 -1.17 -18.00
CA THR A 25 10.92 -1.17 -17.49
C THR A 25 10.61 -2.37 -16.60
N TYR A 26 11.13 -3.54 -16.95
CA TYR A 26 10.99 -4.75 -16.16
C TYR A 26 11.66 -4.62 -14.79
N LYS A 27 12.92 -4.17 -14.75
CA LYS A 27 13.67 -3.93 -13.51
C LYS A 27 12.96 -2.92 -12.62
N PHE A 28 12.50 -1.81 -13.21
CA PHE A 28 11.76 -0.77 -12.50
C PHE A 28 10.48 -1.31 -11.87
N ARG A 29 9.65 -2.06 -12.62
CA ARG A 29 8.42 -2.68 -12.09
C ARG A 29 8.69 -3.67 -10.96
N THR A 30 9.72 -4.50 -11.11
CA THR A 30 10.11 -5.46 -10.08
C THR A 30 10.52 -4.75 -8.78
N LEU A 31 11.37 -3.73 -8.88
CA LEU A 31 11.81 -2.94 -7.73
C LEU A 31 10.66 -2.18 -7.07
N THR A 32 9.72 -1.63 -7.87
CA THR A 32 8.52 -0.97 -7.35
C THR A 32 7.67 -1.93 -6.52
N LYS A 33 7.44 -3.14 -7.02
CA LYS A 33 6.71 -4.19 -6.28
C LYS A 33 7.42 -4.58 -4.98
N GLU A 34 8.73 -4.77 -5.01
CA GLU A 34 9.52 -5.13 -3.83
C GLU A 34 9.55 -4.02 -2.78
N LEU A 35 9.71 -2.76 -3.20
CA LEU A 35 9.67 -1.60 -2.32
C LEU A 35 8.28 -1.43 -1.71
N ALA A 36 7.21 -1.59 -2.50
CA ALA A 36 5.84 -1.50 -2.01
C ALA A 36 5.55 -2.52 -0.90
N ARG A 37 6.08 -3.74 -1.00
CA ARG A 37 5.98 -4.75 0.04
C ARG A 37 6.65 -4.32 1.34
N LEU A 38 7.88 -3.80 1.26
CA LEU A 38 8.62 -3.31 2.43
C LEU A 38 7.94 -2.09 3.07
N MET A 39 7.42 -1.19 2.24
CA MET A 39 6.67 -0.02 2.71
C MET A 39 5.36 -0.42 3.39
N ALA A 40 4.61 -1.37 2.84
CA ALA A 40 3.38 -1.87 3.43
C ALA A 40 3.62 -2.57 4.78
N TYR A 41 4.74 -3.31 4.90
CA TYR A 41 5.17 -3.89 6.17
C TYR A 41 5.38 -2.83 7.24
N GLU A 42 6.05 -1.75 6.92
CA GLU A 42 6.26 -0.65 7.86
C GLU A 42 4.97 0.15 8.14
N ALA A 43 4.18 0.43 7.11
CA ALA A 43 2.92 1.15 7.25
C ALA A 43 1.86 0.40 8.08
N SER A 44 1.98 -0.91 8.19
CA SER A 44 1.08 -1.75 9.00
C SER A 44 1.54 -1.97 10.44
N ARG A 45 2.65 -1.34 10.86
CA ARG A 45 3.25 -1.52 12.19
C ARG A 45 2.29 -1.22 13.34
N ASP A 46 1.46 -0.21 13.18
CA ASP A 46 0.54 0.27 14.22
C ASP A 46 -0.89 -0.26 14.04
N PHE A 47 -1.08 -1.30 13.23
CA PHE A 47 -2.41 -1.89 13.11
C PHE A 47 -2.85 -2.50 14.43
N PRO A 48 -4.09 -2.24 14.86
CA PRO A 48 -4.61 -2.79 16.11
C PRO A 48 -4.70 -4.33 16.01
N ILE A 49 -4.37 -4.99 17.10
CA ILE A 49 -4.43 -6.45 17.21
C ILE A 49 -5.45 -6.85 18.28
N GLU A 50 -5.95 -8.08 18.19
CA GLU A 50 -6.77 -8.72 19.21
C GLU A 50 -6.35 -10.17 19.43
N ILE A 51 -6.56 -10.65 20.66
CA ILE A 51 -6.31 -12.04 21.03
C ILE A 51 -7.55 -12.85 20.69
N ILE A 52 -7.35 -13.98 20.03
CA ILE A 52 -8.40 -14.92 19.65
C ILE A 52 -8.03 -16.33 20.13
N SER A 53 -9.04 -17.19 20.30
CA SER A 53 -8.80 -18.62 20.52
C SER A 53 -8.76 -19.33 19.17
N ILE A 54 -7.68 -20.06 18.91
CA ILE A 54 -7.52 -20.87 17.71
C ILE A 54 -7.28 -22.34 18.07
N GLN A 55 -7.67 -23.23 17.19
CA GLN A 55 -7.35 -24.66 17.35
C GLN A 55 -5.90 -24.89 16.90
N GLY A 56 -5.06 -25.30 17.82
CA GLY A 56 -3.69 -25.71 17.54
C GLY A 56 -3.65 -27.04 16.76
N TRP A 57 -2.50 -27.34 16.19
CA TRP A 57 -2.31 -28.55 15.36
C TRP A 57 -2.39 -29.86 16.17
N GLU A 58 -2.22 -29.81 17.49
CA GLU A 58 -2.44 -30.94 18.40
C GLU A 58 -3.91 -31.08 18.85
N GLY A 59 -4.81 -30.27 18.32
CA GLY A 59 -6.24 -30.27 18.64
C GLY A 59 -6.63 -29.51 19.91
N ASN A 60 -5.67 -28.97 20.67
CA ASN A 60 -5.92 -28.14 21.84
C ASN A 60 -6.23 -26.66 21.44
N GLN A 61 -6.94 -25.97 22.31
CA GLN A 61 -7.17 -24.52 22.14
C GLN A 61 -5.93 -23.76 22.60
N ILE A 62 -5.46 -22.84 21.77
CA ILE A 62 -4.34 -21.94 22.07
C ILE A 62 -4.70 -20.49 21.78
N GLU A 63 -4.00 -19.55 22.39
CA GLU A 63 -4.12 -18.13 22.07
C GLU A 63 -3.42 -17.83 20.74
N GLY A 64 -4.12 -17.10 19.88
CA GLY A 64 -3.61 -16.53 18.64
C GLY A 64 -3.78 -15.02 18.61
N ILE A 65 -3.08 -14.37 17.71
CA ILE A 65 -3.17 -12.94 17.47
C ILE A 65 -3.64 -12.69 16.05
N GLN A 66 -4.62 -11.81 15.89
CA GLN A 66 -5.03 -11.33 14.57
C GLN A 66 -5.13 -9.80 14.55
N ILE A 67 -5.10 -9.22 13.35
CA ILE A 67 -5.39 -7.81 13.15
C ILE A 67 -6.86 -7.60 13.48
N LYS A 68 -7.13 -6.63 14.37
CA LYS A 68 -8.48 -6.30 14.84
C LYS A 68 -9.30 -5.62 13.76
N GLY A 69 -10.57 -5.97 13.69
CA GLY A 69 -11.56 -5.30 12.84
C GLY A 69 -11.61 -5.85 11.41
N LYS A 70 -12.08 -5.00 10.49
CA LYS A 70 -12.23 -5.40 9.09
C LYS A 70 -10.87 -5.45 8.36
N THR A 71 -10.81 -6.31 7.37
CA THR A 71 -9.65 -6.41 6.47
C THR A 71 -9.29 -5.06 5.86
N VAL A 72 -8.00 -4.78 5.77
CA VAL A 72 -7.43 -3.59 5.12
C VAL A 72 -7.98 -3.43 3.70
N THR A 73 -8.22 -2.21 3.28
CA THR A 73 -8.42 -1.87 1.87
C THR A 73 -7.17 -1.21 1.29
N VAL A 74 -6.83 -1.57 0.07
CA VAL A 74 -5.71 -1.00 -0.68
C VAL A 74 -6.26 -0.13 -1.79
N VAL A 75 -5.78 1.09 -1.89
CA VAL A 75 -6.31 2.12 -2.80
C VAL A 75 -5.19 2.63 -3.71
N PRO A 76 -4.87 1.95 -4.82
CA PRO A 76 -3.93 2.49 -5.80
C PRO A 76 -4.52 3.73 -6.47
N ILE A 77 -3.71 4.80 -6.54
CA ILE A 77 -4.02 5.96 -7.37
C ILE A 77 -3.64 5.62 -8.81
N LEU A 78 -4.63 5.58 -9.68
CA LEU A 78 -4.44 5.21 -11.08
C LEU A 78 -3.71 6.36 -11.83
N ARG A 79 -2.78 6.01 -12.68
CA ARG A 79 -2.37 4.66 -13.07
C ARG A 79 -1.12 4.17 -12.32
N ALA A 80 -0.27 5.10 -11.81
CA ALA A 80 1.05 4.80 -11.25
C ALA A 80 1.00 3.85 -10.03
N GLY A 81 -0.01 4.00 -9.17
CA GLY A 81 -0.21 3.16 -7.98
C GLY A 81 -0.40 1.67 -8.26
N LEU A 82 -0.82 1.30 -9.49
CA LEU A 82 -0.95 -0.11 -9.89
C LEU A 82 0.38 -0.88 -9.79
N GLY A 83 1.50 -0.20 -10.04
CA GLY A 83 2.82 -0.84 -9.92
C GLY A 83 3.17 -1.30 -8.51
N MET A 84 2.52 -0.74 -7.49
CA MET A 84 2.72 -1.10 -6.08
C MET A 84 1.74 -2.17 -5.60
N LEU A 85 0.60 -2.33 -6.27
CA LEU A 85 -0.52 -3.13 -5.79
C LEU A 85 -0.13 -4.58 -5.50
N ASP A 86 0.51 -5.25 -6.45
CA ASP A 86 0.93 -6.65 -6.29
C ASP A 86 1.87 -6.85 -5.09
N GLY A 87 2.76 -5.89 -4.83
CA GLY A 87 3.68 -5.95 -3.70
C GLY A 87 2.94 -5.92 -2.36
N VAL A 88 1.90 -5.12 -2.26
CA VAL A 88 1.07 -5.05 -1.04
C VAL A 88 0.19 -6.28 -0.91
N LEU A 89 -0.40 -6.78 -1.99
CA LEU A 89 -1.23 -7.99 -1.98
C LEU A 89 -0.43 -9.27 -1.68
N ASP A 90 0.85 -9.33 -2.05
CA ASP A 90 1.73 -10.43 -1.65
C ASP A 90 1.92 -10.49 -0.11
N LEU A 91 1.87 -9.33 0.56
CA LEU A 91 1.98 -9.24 2.02
C LEU A 91 0.62 -9.40 2.72
N ILE A 92 -0.43 -8.79 2.16
CA ILE A 92 -1.79 -8.78 2.73
C ILE A 92 -2.77 -9.34 1.67
N PRO A 93 -2.77 -10.66 1.42
CA PRO A 93 -3.53 -11.24 0.31
C PRO A 93 -5.05 -11.15 0.48
N THR A 94 -5.51 -10.92 1.70
CA THR A 94 -6.95 -10.74 2.02
C THR A 94 -7.43 -9.29 1.87
N ALA A 95 -6.54 -8.35 1.54
CA ALA A 95 -6.90 -6.94 1.40
C ALA A 95 -8.00 -6.75 0.33
N LYS A 96 -8.94 -5.85 0.62
CA LYS A 96 -9.91 -5.40 -0.38
C LYS A 96 -9.27 -4.35 -1.27
N ILE A 97 -9.70 -4.28 -2.52
CA ILE A 97 -9.18 -3.31 -3.49
C ILE A 97 -10.23 -2.26 -3.75
N SER A 98 -9.88 -1.01 -3.52
CA SER A 98 -10.58 0.19 -4.00
C SER A 98 -9.67 0.88 -5.01
N MET A 99 -10.24 1.67 -5.94
CA MET A 99 -9.45 2.36 -6.94
C MET A 99 -9.92 3.80 -7.08
N VAL A 100 -8.95 4.71 -7.19
CA VAL A 100 -9.19 6.13 -7.47
C VAL A 100 -8.31 6.54 -8.64
N GLY A 101 -8.92 7.16 -9.65
CA GLY A 101 -8.22 7.71 -10.79
C GLY A 101 -8.14 9.23 -10.69
N LEU A 102 -6.92 9.76 -10.67
CA LEU A 102 -6.65 11.19 -10.69
C LEU A 102 -5.79 11.53 -11.91
N GLN A 103 -6.14 12.58 -12.59
CA GLN A 103 -5.31 13.18 -13.64
C GLN A 103 -5.07 14.65 -13.33
N ARG A 104 -4.01 15.21 -13.87
CA ARG A 104 -3.75 16.64 -13.76
C ARG A 104 -4.46 17.34 -14.91
N ASP A 105 -5.20 18.38 -14.60
CA ASP A 105 -5.69 19.30 -15.61
C ASP A 105 -4.50 20.00 -16.30
N GLU A 106 -4.49 20.09 -17.61
CA GLU A 106 -3.36 20.62 -18.39
C GLU A 106 -3.20 22.14 -18.24
N ASP A 107 -4.32 22.84 -17.99
CA ASP A 107 -4.32 24.31 -17.90
C ASP A 107 -4.12 24.79 -16.46
N THR A 108 -4.85 24.19 -15.50
CA THR A 108 -4.84 24.62 -14.10
C THR A 108 -3.82 23.88 -13.25
N LEU A 109 -3.29 22.76 -13.73
CA LEU A 109 -2.42 21.83 -13.02
C LEU A 109 -3.05 21.22 -11.74
N GLU A 110 -4.34 21.38 -11.54
CA GLU A 110 -5.06 20.80 -10.41
C GLU A 110 -5.41 19.34 -10.63
N PRO A 111 -5.50 18.52 -9.56
CA PRO A 111 -5.92 17.14 -9.67
C PRO A 111 -7.42 17.05 -9.97
N VAL A 112 -7.77 16.37 -11.05
CA VAL A 112 -9.16 16.11 -11.45
C VAL A 112 -9.44 14.60 -11.35
N PRO A 113 -10.45 14.20 -10.56
CA PRO A 113 -10.86 12.80 -10.50
C PRO A 113 -11.55 12.38 -11.79
N PHE A 114 -11.16 11.22 -12.34
CA PHE A 114 -11.81 10.64 -13.52
C PHE A 114 -12.39 9.25 -13.28
N PHE A 115 -12.01 8.61 -12.15
CA PHE A 115 -12.50 7.28 -11.81
C PHE A 115 -12.52 7.09 -10.29
N GLU A 116 -13.60 6.51 -9.79
CA GLU A 116 -13.71 6.12 -8.40
C GLU A 116 -14.50 4.83 -8.27
N LYS A 117 -13.93 3.85 -7.58
CA LYS A 117 -14.64 2.65 -7.16
C LYS A 117 -14.14 2.22 -5.80
N LEU A 118 -14.89 2.53 -4.78
CA LEU A 118 -14.56 2.20 -3.39
C LEU A 118 -15.37 0.99 -2.91
N VAL A 119 -14.83 0.24 -1.97
CA VAL A 119 -15.61 -0.76 -1.23
C VAL A 119 -16.64 -0.04 -0.36
N LYS A 120 -17.84 -0.65 -0.20
CA LYS A 120 -18.99 0.01 0.43
C LYS A 120 -18.77 0.44 1.88
N ASP A 121 -17.88 -0.24 2.58
CA ASP A 121 -17.56 -0.05 4.00
C ASP A 121 -16.13 0.44 4.21
N ILE A 122 -15.66 1.33 3.32
CA ILE A 122 -14.29 1.85 3.36
C ILE A 122 -14.00 2.66 4.62
N ASP A 123 -14.99 3.32 5.17
CA ASP A 123 -14.95 4.11 6.41
C ASP A 123 -14.70 3.25 7.67
N GLU A 124 -14.99 1.95 7.59
CA GLU A 124 -14.76 0.99 8.68
C GLU A 124 -13.44 0.22 8.54
N ARG A 125 -12.60 0.55 7.55
CA ARG A 125 -11.39 -0.19 7.19
C ARG A 125 -10.15 0.68 7.28
N PRO A 126 -9.02 0.14 7.77
CA PRO A 126 -7.73 0.76 7.48
C PRO A 126 -7.52 0.85 5.97
N ALA A 127 -7.15 2.02 5.46
CA ALA A 127 -6.89 2.22 4.03
C ALA A 127 -5.40 2.49 3.77
N LEU A 128 -4.79 1.71 2.89
CA LEU A 128 -3.44 1.94 2.38
C LEU A 128 -3.54 2.56 0.99
N ILE A 129 -3.26 3.85 0.87
CA ILE A 129 -3.22 4.55 -0.41
C ILE A 129 -1.85 4.32 -1.04
N LEU A 130 -1.83 3.88 -2.30
CA LEU A 130 -0.60 3.58 -3.03
C LEU A 130 -0.36 4.62 -4.11
N ASP A 131 0.74 5.35 -3.97
CA ASP A 131 1.23 6.28 -4.98
C ASP A 131 2.76 6.32 -4.95
N PRO A 132 3.43 5.92 -6.04
CA PRO A 132 4.90 5.93 -6.10
C PRO A 132 5.50 7.33 -6.24
N MET A 133 4.71 8.32 -6.66
CA MET A 133 5.16 9.71 -6.85
C MET A 133 4.06 10.73 -6.53
N PRO A 134 3.79 10.99 -5.25
CA PRO A 134 2.72 11.90 -4.81
C PRO A 134 3.10 13.37 -5.00
N VAL A 135 3.19 13.84 -6.25
CA VAL A 135 3.57 15.21 -6.58
C VAL A 135 2.39 16.17 -6.79
N SER A 136 1.18 15.62 -6.95
CA SER A 136 0.02 16.43 -7.40
C SER A 136 -1.08 16.62 -6.35
N TYR A 137 -1.06 15.88 -5.26
CA TYR A 137 -2.15 15.84 -4.26
C TYR A 137 -1.66 15.67 -2.83
N THR A 138 -0.49 16.20 -2.53
CA THR A 138 0.06 16.26 -1.15
C THR A 138 -0.80 17.09 -0.19
N HIS A 139 -1.91 17.63 -0.65
CA HIS A 139 -2.88 18.41 0.13
C HIS A 139 -4.18 17.66 0.42
N LEU A 140 -4.23 16.35 0.20
CA LEU A 140 -5.35 15.53 0.68
C LEU A 140 -5.28 15.44 2.21
N THR A 141 -5.90 16.40 2.86
CA THR A 141 -6.21 16.39 4.30
C THR A 141 -7.61 15.84 4.52
#